data_bcf0dc04d93fffbc1b6cf1a26277ffbf
#
_entry.id   bcf0dc04d93fffbc1b6cf1a26277ffbf
#
_cell.length_a   1.000
_cell.length_b   1.000
_cell.length_c   1.000
_cell.angle_alpha   90.00
_cell.angle_beta   90.00
_cell.angle_gamma   90.00
#
_symmetry.space_group_name_H-M   'P 1'
#
loop_
_entity.id
_entity.type
_entity.pdbx_description
1 polymer ?
#
loop_
_entity_poly.entity_id
_entity_poly.type
_entity_poly.pdbx_seq_one_letter_code
_entity_poly.pdbx_strand_id
1 'polypeptide(L)'
;MALAREAGFRYTNFTTQHHDGFALFESHYPTAFTSHQTHNRDFVREYVDAARKAGMHIGLYKTLINWRYPGYYDVTGTDCQPNKFGYRTEAWHKENARIMKEELYCQVQELMSNYGKIDQLFWDGGWLAQKGSDADGAFFWEPGKYLDPNNSWPVNPLFQLKDSLTGQPLGLMGMVRQLQPDIVCNLRSGWCGDYTCEEGGADVKGPIRNGIVEKCMTITPAWGYTTASEDPAHITPLSRIQRICADCMIRGMCFLINVGPDRHGRIPEPVAHRLREFGQWTRTHAPAIYGTLGGPWQPVDGQYGFTWQGKKLFIWFLGGYTDPHFTLPPLPQGIKVRRAYTLEGMHPIKFNQKRQTVSLYNVSPSSQKITVVAIDLNKALP
;
A
#
# COMPACT_ATOMS: atom_id res chain seq x y z
N MET A 1 9.91 -1.99 -14.26
CA MET A 1 8.70 -2.82 -14.46
C MET A 1 8.96 -4.30 -14.64
N ALA A 2 9.98 -4.74 -15.40
CA ALA A 2 10.31 -6.17 -15.53
C ALA A 2 10.54 -6.82 -14.15
N LEU A 3 11.40 -6.24 -13.33
CA LEU A 3 11.69 -6.72 -11.98
C LEU A 3 10.44 -6.81 -11.10
N ALA A 4 9.53 -5.84 -11.18
CA ALA A 4 8.26 -5.87 -10.41
C ALA A 4 7.38 -7.07 -10.82
N ARG A 5 7.32 -7.37 -12.13
CA ARG A 5 6.61 -8.56 -12.63
C ARG A 5 7.30 -9.86 -12.22
N GLU A 6 8.62 -9.91 -12.28
CA GLU A 6 9.41 -11.06 -11.83
C GLU A 6 9.19 -11.34 -10.35
N ALA A 7 9.08 -10.30 -9.53
CA ALA A 7 8.75 -10.39 -8.10
C ALA A 7 7.28 -10.79 -7.82
N GLY A 8 6.43 -10.82 -8.86
CA GLY A 8 5.02 -11.22 -8.74
C GLY A 8 4.07 -10.08 -8.41
N PHE A 9 4.50 -8.83 -8.44
CA PHE A 9 3.62 -7.70 -8.15
C PHE A 9 2.57 -7.50 -9.25
N ARG A 10 1.40 -7.02 -8.86
CA ARG A 10 0.26 -6.75 -9.73
C ARG A 10 0.02 -5.27 -9.93
N TYR A 11 0.45 -4.45 -9.00
CA TYR A 11 0.42 -3.01 -9.07
C TYR A 11 1.75 -2.43 -8.61
N THR A 12 2.01 -1.21 -9.01
CA THR A 12 3.16 -0.42 -8.55
C THR A 12 2.67 0.95 -8.13
N ASN A 13 3.40 1.58 -7.21
CA ASN A 13 3.12 2.93 -6.77
C ASN A 13 4.39 3.77 -6.92
N PHE A 14 4.26 4.95 -7.55
CA PHE A 14 5.37 5.84 -7.82
C PHE A 14 5.24 7.13 -7.02
N THR A 15 6.30 7.51 -6.32
CA THR A 15 6.34 8.77 -5.59
C THR A 15 6.44 9.93 -6.57
N THR A 16 5.33 10.62 -6.81
CA THR A 16 5.30 11.75 -7.75
C THR A 16 5.89 13.02 -7.15
N GLN A 17 5.77 13.18 -5.83
CA GLN A 17 6.36 14.24 -5.02
C GLN A 17 6.33 13.79 -3.56
N HIS A 18 7.45 13.93 -2.87
CA HIS A 18 7.53 13.73 -1.42
C HIS A 18 7.51 15.08 -0.69
N HIS A 19 7.66 15.08 0.63
CA HIS A 19 7.59 16.27 1.49
C HIS A 19 8.62 17.36 1.16
N ASP A 20 9.70 17.03 0.45
CA ASP A 20 10.69 18.00 -0.06
C ASP A 20 10.12 18.95 -1.12
N GLY A 21 8.97 18.60 -1.68
CA GLY A 21 8.27 19.43 -2.65
C GLY A 21 8.82 19.39 -4.08
N PHE A 22 9.75 18.46 -4.38
CA PHE A 22 10.26 18.28 -5.74
C PHE A 22 9.32 17.35 -6.52
N ALA A 23 8.59 17.93 -7.48
CA ALA A 23 7.67 17.18 -8.33
C ALA A 23 8.42 16.44 -9.45
N LEU A 24 8.23 15.12 -9.56
CA LEU A 24 8.85 14.27 -10.59
C LEU A 24 8.07 14.28 -11.91
N PHE A 25 7.33 15.36 -12.17
CA PHE A 25 6.52 15.57 -13.37
C PHE A 25 6.48 17.06 -13.73
N GLU A 26 5.95 17.35 -14.91
CA GLU A 26 5.69 18.72 -15.32
C GLU A 26 4.47 19.25 -14.58
N SER A 27 4.63 20.36 -13.88
CA SER A 27 3.54 21.12 -13.27
C SER A 27 3.59 22.57 -13.70
N HIS A 28 2.43 23.10 -14.06
CA HIS A 28 2.28 24.48 -14.55
C HIS A 28 1.96 25.47 -13.43
N TYR A 29 1.89 25.01 -12.18
CA TYR A 29 1.68 25.94 -11.08
C TYR A 29 2.91 26.84 -10.90
N PRO A 30 2.73 28.18 -10.73
CA PRO A 30 3.84 29.15 -10.82
C PRO A 30 5.01 28.90 -9.85
N THR A 31 4.74 28.36 -8.65
CA THR A 31 5.76 28.09 -7.63
C THR A 31 6.26 26.66 -7.66
N ALA A 32 5.77 25.80 -8.55
CA ALA A 32 6.17 24.43 -8.63
C ALA A 32 7.68 24.30 -8.91
N PHE A 33 8.30 23.31 -8.23
CA PHE A 33 9.69 22.93 -8.47
C PHE A 33 9.71 21.51 -9.03
N THR A 34 10.11 21.36 -10.30
CA THR A 34 9.82 20.12 -11.05
C THR A 34 11.05 19.54 -11.73
N SER A 35 11.01 18.23 -11.98
CA SER A 35 12.02 17.54 -12.78
C SER A 35 12.05 17.99 -14.24
N HIS A 36 10.91 18.48 -14.77
CA HIS A 36 10.87 19.05 -16.10
C HIS A 36 11.74 20.32 -16.21
N GLN A 37 11.63 21.23 -15.23
CA GLN A 37 12.42 22.47 -15.18
C GLN A 37 13.93 22.20 -15.03
N THR A 38 14.32 21.15 -14.28
CA THR A 38 15.72 20.88 -13.96
C THR A 38 16.40 19.91 -14.92
N HIS A 39 15.66 18.95 -15.49
CA HIS A 39 16.19 17.85 -16.29
C HIS A 39 15.47 17.69 -17.63
N ASN A 40 14.47 18.52 -17.92
CA ASN A 40 13.58 18.39 -19.09
C ASN A 40 12.96 16.98 -19.20
N ARG A 41 12.56 16.39 -18.04
CA ARG A 41 11.98 15.05 -17.95
C ARG A 41 10.74 15.04 -17.09
N ASP A 42 9.75 14.27 -17.53
CA ASP A 42 8.55 13.90 -16.77
C ASP A 42 8.66 12.41 -16.39
N PHE A 43 9.19 12.16 -15.18
CA PHE A 43 9.37 10.79 -14.69
C PHE A 43 8.05 10.08 -14.42
N VAL A 44 6.98 10.82 -14.09
CA VAL A 44 5.65 10.23 -13.94
C VAL A 44 5.13 9.71 -15.28
N ARG A 45 5.33 10.45 -16.36
CA ARG A 45 4.99 10.00 -17.72
C ARG A 45 5.73 8.72 -18.08
N GLU A 46 7.03 8.73 -17.88
CA GLU A 46 7.87 7.57 -18.17
C GLU A 46 7.46 6.34 -17.34
N TYR A 47 7.14 6.54 -16.07
CA TYR A 47 6.66 5.50 -15.18
C TYR A 47 5.30 4.94 -15.64
N VAL A 48 4.33 5.80 -15.90
CA VAL A 48 2.97 5.41 -16.29
C VAL A 48 3.00 4.63 -17.61
N ASP A 49 3.76 5.12 -18.60
CA ASP A 49 3.89 4.45 -19.89
C ASP A 49 4.55 3.06 -19.75
N ALA A 50 5.60 2.97 -18.93
CA ALA A 50 6.28 1.70 -18.65
C ALA A 50 5.38 0.72 -17.89
N ALA A 51 4.59 1.20 -16.90
CA ALA A 51 3.68 0.37 -16.13
C ALA A 51 2.53 -0.15 -17.01
N ARG A 52 1.95 0.72 -17.83
CA ARG A 52 0.88 0.38 -18.78
C ARG A 52 1.36 -0.65 -19.81
N LYS A 53 2.54 -0.43 -20.41
CA LYS A 53 3.17 -1.39 -21.32
C LYS A 53 3.43 -2.75 -20.66
N ALA A 54 3.71 -2.76 -19.36
CA ALA A 54 3.92 -3.99 -18.59
C ALA A 54 2.62 -4.64 -18.11
N GLY A 55 1.44 -4.05 -18.31
CA GLY A 55 0.16 -4.55 -17.82
C GLY A 55 0.05 -4.50 -16.29
N MET A 56 0.70 -3.53 -15.65
CA MET A 56 0.63 -3.30 -14.21
C MET A 56 -0.46 -2.28 -13.90
N HIS A 57 -1.16 -2.45 -12.77
CA HIS A 57 -1.99 -1.38 -12.23
C HIS A 57 -1.10 -0.24 -11.74
N ILE A 58 -1.57 0.98 -11.93
CA ILE A 58 -0.81 2.21 -11.76
C ILE A 58 -1.26 2.94 -10.51
N GLY A 59 -0.37 3.01 -9.53
CA GLY A 59 -0.52 3.84 -8.34
C GLY A 59 0.38 5.06 -8.39
N LEU A 60 -0.10 6.16 -7.87
CA LEU A 60 0.66 7.38 -7.65
C LEU A 60 0.64 7.74 -6.17
N TYR A 61 1.81 7.98 -5.60
CA TYR A 61 1.95 8.55 -4.27
C TYR A 61 2.02 10.07 -4.38
N LYS A 62 1.26 10.76 -3.56
CA LYS A 62 1.29 12.22 -3.45
C LYS A 62 1.27 12.63 -1.98
N THR A 63 2.26 13.40 -1.59
CA THR A 63 2.25 14.04 -0.27
C THR A 63 1.28 15.21 -0.23
N LEU A 64 0.69 15.44 0.93
CA LEU A 64 -0.18 16.60 1.21
C LEU A 64 0.62 17.80 1.75
N ILE A 65 1.80 17.55 2.30
CA ILE A 65 2.66 18.58 2.87
C ILE A 65 3.85 18.87 1.96
N ASN A 66 4.34 20.10 2.02
CA ASN A 66 5.49 20.53 1.24
C ASN A 66 6.39 21.40 2.10
N TRP A 67 7.58 20.88 2.42
CA TRP A 67 8.56 21.56 3.28
C TRP A 67 9.13 22.86 2.71
N ARG A 68 8.87 23.11 1.43
CA ARG A 68 9.22 24.40 0.80
C ARG A 68 8.35 25.57 1.31
N TYR A 69 7.21 25.25 1.95
CA TYR A 69 6.27 26.24 2.47
C TYR A 69 6.25 26.20 3.99
N PRO A 70 7.11 26.99 4.65
CA PRO A 70 7.09 27.10 6.10
C PRO A 70 5.74 27.57 6.64
N GLY A 71 5.31 27.02 7.78
CA GLY A 71 4.08 27.40 8.45
C GLY A 71 2.92 26.43 8.30
N TYR A 72 3.06 25.37 7.51
CA TYR A 72 2.07 24.30 7.44
C TYR A 72 2.24 23.27 8.55
N TYR A 73 3.34 23.31 9.31
CA TYR A 73 3.55 22.48 10.49
C TYR A 73 2.73 22.97 11.66
N ASP A 74 2.28 22.00 12.49
CA ASP A 74 1.87 22.32 13.84
C ASP A 74 3.03 22.96 14.61
N VAL A 75 2.89 24.25 14.85
CA VAL A 75 3.87 25.03 15.62
C VAL A 75 3.80 24.77 17.10
N THR A 76 2.77 24.06 17.58
CA THR A 76 2.63 23.65 18.99
C THR A 76 3.50 22.44 19.34
N GLY A 77 4.06 21.79 18.34
CA GLY A 77 5.12 20.80 18.55
C GLY A 77 4.66 19.45 19.05
N THR A 78 3.37 19.13 18.91
CA THR A 78 2.88 17.92 19.57
C THR A 78 3.10 16.65 18.79
N ASP A 79 3.22 16.64 17.44
CA ASP A 79 3.30 15.36 16.75
C ASP A 79 3.87 15.34 15.33
N CYS A 80 3.92 16.46 14.70
CA CYS A 80 4.47 16.58 13.38
C CYS A 80 5.79 17.23 13.51
N GLN A 81 6.79 16.45 13.36
CA GLN A 81 8.15 16.90 13.36
C GLN A 81 8.33 18.29 13.97
N PRO A 82 8.74 18.38 15.23
CA PRO A 82 8.83 19.63 15.91
C PRO A 82 9.55 20.56 14.97
N ASN A 83 8.93 21.66 14.69
CA ASN A 83 9.49 22.86 14.13
C ASN A 83 10.98 22.72 13.72
N LYS A 84 11.27 21.80 12.80
CA LYS A 84 12.64 21.58 12.31
C LYS A 84 13.28 22.88 11.82
N PHE A 85 12.47 23.89 11.56
CA PHE A 85 12.86 25.12 10.92
C PHE A 85 12.54 26.39 11.73
N GLY A 86 12.05 26.25 12.95
CA GLY A 86 11.83 27.41 13.83
C GLY A 86 10.60 28.26 13.47
N TYR A 87 9.62 27.72 12.77
CA TYR A 87 8.46 28.47 12.32
C TYR A 87 7.46 28.77 13.45
N ARG A 88 6.80 29.91 13.35
CA ARG A 88 5.77 30.37 14.28
C ARG A 88 4.50 30.73 13.50
N THR A 89 3.38 30.89 14.20
CA THR A 89 2.06 31.25 13.66
C THR A 89 2.00 32.72 13.22
N GLU A 90 2.86 33.15 12.35
CA GLU A 90 2.85 34.50 11.79
C GLU A 90 1.94 34.57 10.55
N ALA A 91 1.53 35.77 10.16
CA ALA A 91 0.62 35.96 9.03
C ALA A 91 1.14 35.31 7.72
N TRP A 92 2.44 35.35 7.51
CA TRP A 92 3.07 34.75 6.31
C TRP A 92 2.99 33.23 6.29
N HIS A 93 2.86 32.55 7.44
CA HIS A 93 2.61 31.10 7.48
C HIS A 93 1.26 30.75 6.87
N LYS A 94 0.24 31.58 7.11
CA LYS A 94 -1.10 31.39 6.52
C LYS A 94 -1.06 31.54 5.01
N GLU A 95 -0.31 32.51 4.52
CA GLU A 95 -0.13 32.72 3.08
C GLU A 95 0.64 31.55 2.46
N ASN A 96 1.71 31.07 3.09
CA ASN A 96 2.43 29.89 2.63
C ASN A 96 1.52 28.65 2.58
N ALA A 97 0.69 28.44 3.60
CA ALA A 97 -0.27 27.33 3.63
C ALA A 97 -1.30 27.46 2.48
N ARG A 98 -1.76 28.67 2.20
CA ARG A 98 -2.67 28.95 1.09
C ARG A 98 -2.03 28.59 -0.25
N ILE A 99 -0.81 29.05 -0.50
CA ILE A 99 -0.06 28.77 -1.74
C ILE A 99 0.19 27.25 -1.87
N MET A 100 0.61 26.60 -0.79
CA MET A 100 0.84 25.16 -0.77
C MET A 100 -0.42 24.36 -1.12
N LYS A 101 -1.59 24.76 -0.59
CA LYS A 101 -2.87 24.14 -0.93
C LYS A 101 -3.23 24.31 -2.40
N GLU A 102 -3.02 25.49 -2.94
CA GLU A 102 -3.28 25.76 -4.37
C GLU A 102 -2.35 24.94 -5.27
N GLU A 103 -1.05 24.93 -4.97
CA GLU A 103 -0.08 24.10 -5.69
C GLU A 103 -0.47 22.63 -5.65
N LEU A 104 -0.83 22.12 -4.46
CA LEU A 104 -1.26 20.72 -4.30
C LEU A 104 -2.50 20.43 -5.15
N TYR A 105 -3.51 21.29 -5.11
CA TYR A 105 -4.75 21.13 -5.86
C TYR A 105 -4.47 21.06 -7.37
N CYS A 106 -3.70 22.02 -7.89
CA CYS A 106 -3.33 22.08 -9.32
C CYS A 106 -2.51 20.84 -9.73
N GLN A 107 -1.52 20.48 -8.94
CA GLN A 107 -0.68 19.29 -9.20
C GLN A 107 -1.48 18.00 -9.20
N VAL A 108 -2.42 17.84 -8.28
CA VAL A 108 -3.28 16.64 -8.26
C VAL A 108 -4.23 16.64 -9.45
N GLN A 109 -4.78 17.80 -9.85
CA GLN A 109 -5.58 17.90 -11.06
C GLN A 109 -4.78 17.50 -12.30
N GLU A 110 -3.53 17.97 -12.42
CA GLU A 110 -2.62 17.58 -13.50
C GLU A 110 -2.35 16.08 -13.52
N LEU A 111 -2.05 15.48 -12.36
CA LEU A 111 -1.84 14.04 -12.23
C LEU A 111 -3.08 13.21 -12.61
N MET A 112 -4.27 13.67 -12.26
CA MET A 112 -5.52 12.97 -12.56
C MET A 112 -6.01 13.18 -13.99
N SER A 113 -5.53 14.22 -14.70
CA SER A 113 -5.97 14.54 -16.05
C SER A 113 -5.00 14.11 -17.14
N ASN A 114 -3.68 14.24 -16.89
CA ASN A 114 -2.70 14.19 -17.97
C ASN A 114 -2.11 12.81 -18.25
N TYR A 115 -2.32 11.84 -17.37
CA TYR A 115 -1.65 10.54 -17.41
C TYR A 115 -2.57 9.35 -17.75
N GLY A 116 -3.82 9.64 -18.17
CA GLY A 116 -4.83 8.62 -18.46
C GLY A 116 -5.34 7.94 -17.19
N LYS A 117 -5.79 6.69 -17.28
CA LYS A 117 -6.33 5.97 -16.12
C LYS A 117 -5.25 5.72 -15.07
N ILE A 118 -5.56 6.10 -13.83
CA ILE A 118 -4.78 5.83 -12.61
C ILE A 118 -5.64 4.94 -11.72
N ASP A 119 -5.06 3.85 -11.21
CA ASP A 119 -5.82 2.87 -10.42
C ASP A 119 -5.79 3.19 -8.93
N GLN A 120 -4.71 3.82 -8.42
CA GLN A 120 -4.53 4.10 -7.00
C GLN A 120 -3.91 5.48 -6.79
N LEU A 121 -4.40 6.21 -5.80
CA LEU A 121 -3.77 7.41 -5.27
C LEU A 121 -3.44 7.20 -3.79
N PHE A 122 -2.14 7.12 -3.50
CA PHE A 122 -1.62 6.96 -2.17
C PHE A 122 -1.30 8.33 -1.57
N TRP A 123 -2.14 8.78 -0.66
CA TRP A 123 -1.91 10.00 0.09
C TRP A 123 -0.93 9.78 1.25
N ASP A 124 -0.15 10.81 1.54
CA ASP A 124 0.70 10.85 2.73
C ASP A 124 0.78 12.28 3.31
N GLY A 125 1.23 12.39 4.57
CA GLY A 125 1.38 13.69 5.20
C GLY A 125 0.08 14.34 5.70
N GLY A 126 -1.01 13.58 5.78
CA GLY A 126 -2.31 14.07 6.23
C GLY A 126 -2.58 13.90 7.73
N TRP A 127 -1.59 13.55 8.54
CA TRP A 127 -1.77 13.29 9.97
C TRP A 127 -2.18 14.53 10.77
N LEU A 128 -1.87 15.73 10.32
CA LEU A 128 -2.36 16.99 10.89
C LEU A 128 -3.89 17.03 10.88
N ALA A 129 -4.49 16.70 9.74
CA ALA A 129 -5.93 16.65 9.58
C ALA A 129 -6.57 15.56 10.44
N GLN A 130 -5.92 14.40 10.54
CA GLN A 130 -6.45 13.25 11.29
C GLN A 130 -6.56 13.53 12.78
N LYS A 131 -5.70 14.34 13.34
CA LYS A 131 -5.70 14.61 14.77
C LYS A 131 -6.61 15.75 15.18
N GLY A 132 -7.14 16.53 14.25
CA GLY A 132 -7.85 17.76 14.57
C GLY A 132 -7.01 18.69 15.47
N SER A 133 -5.73 18.43 15.51
CA SER A 133 -4.74 19.05 16.39
C SER A 133 -4.31 20.41 15.91
N ASP A 134 -4.99 20.82 14.93
CA ASP A 134 -4.72 22.03 14.26
C ASP A 134 -5.57 23.11 14.90
N ALA A 135 -5.24 23.50 16.12
CA ALA A 135 -5.86 24.65 16.73
C ALA A 135 -5.72 25.90 15.82
N ASP A 136 -4.63 25.94 15.06
CA ASP A 136 -4.41 26.93 14.02
C ASP A 136 -4.50 26.33 12.62
N GLY A 137 -4.68 25.07 12.50
CA GLY A 137 -4.80 24.36 11.26
C GLY A 137 -6.12 24.57 10.55
N ALA A 138 -7.01 25.29 11.16
CA ALA A 138 -8.14 25.86 10.44
C ALA A 138 -7.72 26.64 9.18
N PHE A 139 -6.49 27.10 9.14
CA PHE A 139 -5.95 27.68 7.91
C PHE A 139 -5.37 26.65 6.94
N PHE A 140 -5.10 25.43 7.41
CA PHE A 140 -4.62 24.33 6.57
C PHE A 140 -5.75 23.36 6.25
N TRP A 141 -6.44 22.86 7.28
CA TRP A 141 -7.62 22.02 7.19
C TRP A 141 -8.79 22.71 7.87
N GLU A 142 -9.92 22.79 7.23
CA GLU A 142 -11.13 23.23 7.92
C GLU A 142 -11.64 22.08 8.80
N PRO A 143 -11.76 22.26 10.13
CA PRO A 143 -12.20 21.20 11.02
C PRO A 143 -13.53 20.58 10.58
N GLY A 144 -13.59 19.25 10.55
CA GLY A 144 -14.78 18.49 10.17
C GLY A 144 -15.06 18.39 8.68
N LYS A 145 -14.37 19.14 7.82
CA LYS A 145 -14.60 19.10 6.38
C LYS A 145 -13.72 18.07 5.65
N TYR A 146 -12.64 17.63 6.24
CA TYR A 146 -11.75 16.65 5.63
C TYR A 146 -12.37 15.25 5.47
N LEU A 147 -13.50 14.99 6.14
CA LEU A 147 -14.28 13.76 5.96
C LEU A 147 -15.28 13.85 4.81
N ASP A 148 -15.54 15.05 4.30
CA ASP A 148 -16.42 15.27 3.16
C ASP A 148 -15.62 15.10 1.85
N PRO A 149 -15.91 14.10 1.01
CA PRO A 149 -15.22 13.91 -0.25
C PRO A 149 -15.39 15.07 -1.23
N ASN A 150 -16.47 15.85 -1.07
CA ASN A 150 -16.74 17.05 -1.88
C ASN A 150 -16.28 18.33 -1.20
N ASN A 151 -15.54 18.20 -0.11
CA ASN A 151 -15.12 19.34 0.65
C ASN A 151 -14.48 20.41 -0.23
N SER A 152 -14.97 21.60 -0.06
CA SER A 152 -14.40 22.82 -0.58
C SER A 152 -13.08 23.13 0.14
N TRP A 153 -12.03 22.44 -0.21
CA TRP A 153 -10.70 22.94 0.09
C TRP A 153 -10.60 24.38 -0.44
N PRO A 154 -10.29 25.37 0.39
CA PRO A 154 -10.29 26.77 -0.03
C PRO A 154 -9.11 27.00 -0.98
N VAL A 155 -9.39 26.91 -2.25
CA VAL A 155 -8.49 27.17 -3.36
C VAL A 155 -8.98 28.42 -4.09
N ASN A 156 -8.08 29.16 -4.70
CA ASN A 156 -8.45 30.25 -5.56
C ASN A 156 -9.48 29.77 -6.61
N PRO A 157 -10.65 30.42 -6.73
CA PRO A 157 -11.71 30.00 -7.64
C PRO A 157 -11.26 29.85 -9.10
N LEU A 158 -10.18 30.52 -9.51
CA LEU A 158 -9.61 30.39 -10.86
C LEU A 158 -9.03 28.99 -11.14
N PHE A 159 -8.58 28.29 -10.11
CA PHE A 159 -8.00 26.94 -10.24
C PHE A 159 -8.98 25.83 -9.89
N GLN A 160 -10.06 26.17 -9.19
CA GLN A 160 -10.97 25.18 -8.64
C GLN A 160 -11.86 24.55 -9.71
N LEU A 161 -11.78 23.24 -9.87
CA LEU A 161 -12.66 22.48 -10.73
C LEU A 161 -14.09 22.56 -10.20
N LYS A 162 -15.04 22.63 -11.10
CA LYS A 162 -16.47 22.60 -10.78
C LYS A 162 -17.06 21.24 -11.11
N ASP A 163 -18.02 20.83 -10.29
CA ASP A 163 -18.84 19.66 -10.57
C ASP A 163 -19.56 19.84 -11.92
N SER A 164 -19.47 18.83 -12.76
CA SER A 164 -20.00 18.89 -14.13
C SER A 164 -21.53 18.94 -14.21
N LEU A 165 -22.23 18.51 -13.14
CA LEU A 165 -23.69 18.47 -13.09
C LEU A 165 -24.27 19.66 -12.35
N THR A 166 -23.67 20.04 -11.24
CA THR A 166 -24.21 21.08 -10.35
C THR A 166 -23.56 22.45 -10.51
N GLY A 167 -22.39 22.50 -11.15
CA GLY A 167 -21.59 23.73 -11.27
C GLY A 167 -20.94 24.20 -9.96
N GLN A 168 -21.08 23.44 -8.87
CA GLN A 168 -20.50 23.78 -7.58
C GLN A 168 -18.99 23.49 -7.55
N PRO A 169 -18.22 24.28 -6.81
CA PRO A 169 -16.79 24.04 -6.63
C PRO A 169 -16.55 22.68 -5.98
N LEU A 170 -15.59 21.93 -6.51
CA LEU A 170 -15.16 20.65 -5.95
C LEU A 170 -13.98 20.82 -4.99
N GLY A 171 -14.02 20.17 -3.86
CA GLY A 171 -12.85 19.95 -3.03
C GLY A 171 -11.85 18.99 -3.68
N LEU A 172 -10.69 18.79 -3.03
CA LEU A 172 -9.61 17.99 -3.59
C LEU A 172 -10.06 16.56 -3.92
N MET A 173 -10.78 15.90 -3.01
CA MET A 173 -11.26 14.53 -3.25
C MET A 173 -12.41 14.47 -4.25
N GLY A 174 -13.30 15.45 -4.25
CA GLY A 174 -14.36 15.57 -5.27
C GLY A 174 -13.78 15.69 -6.66
N MET A 175 -12.74 16.52 -6.83
CA MET A 175 -11.99 16.67 -8.09
C MET A 175 -11.34 15.33 -8.51
N VAL A 176 -10.65 14.64 -7.59
CA VAL A 176 -10.05 13.32 -7.86
C VAL A 176 -11.09 12.32 -8.35
N ARG A 177 -12.24 12.22 -7.65
CA ARG A 177 -13.32 11.29 -8.01
C ARG A 177 -14.00 11.64 -9.34
N GLN A 178 -14.13 12.93 -9.65
CA GLN A 178 -14.71 13.33 -10.94
C GLN A 178 -13.78 13.00 -12.10
N LEU A 179 -12.48 13.20 -11.95
CA LEU A 179 -11.50 12.93 -13.00
C LEU A 179 -11.15 11.44 -13.14
N GLN A 180 -11.19 10.71 -12.04
CA GLN A 180 -10.85 9.27 -11.97
C GLN A 180 -11.91 8.53 -11.13
N PRO A 181 -13.09 8.20 -11.69
CA PRO A 181 -14.19 7.62 -10.92
C PRO A 181 -13.89 6.27 -10.24
N ASP A 182 -13.01 5.47 -10.85
CA ASP A 182 -12.65 4.13 -10.38
C ASP A 182 -11.39 4.10 -9.50
N ILE A 183 -10.78 5.26 -9.22
CA ILE A 183 -9.53 5.30 -8.44
C ILE A 183 -9.77 4.91 -6.98
N VAL A 184 -8.84 4.14 -6.42
CA VAL A 184 -8.85 3.84 -4.98
C VAL A 184 -7.85 4.72 -4.24
N CYS A 185 -8.27 5.26 -3.09
CA CYS A 185 -7.47 6.17 -2.27
C CYS A 185 -7.37 5.66 -0.83
N ASN A 186 -6.22 5.86 -0.19
CA ASN A 186 -6.08 5.56 1.22
C ASN A 186 -6.64 6.69 2.12
N LEU A 187 -6.72 6.41 3.44
CA LEU A 187 -7.23 7.33 4.47
C LEU A 187 -6.18 8.32 4.98
N ARG A 188 -4.93 8.28 4.50
CA ARG A 188 -3.84 9.07 5.09
C ARG A 188 -3.97 10.58 4.88
N SER A 189 -4.84 10.99 3.99
CA SER A 189 -5.20 12.40 3.80
C SER A 189 -6.08 12.97 4.91
N GLY A 190 -6.67 12.13 5.74
CA GLY A 190 -7.73 12.53 6.67
C GLY A 190 -9.12 12.56 6.04
N TRP A 191 -9.25 12.39 4.73
CA TRP A 191 -10.54 12.23 4.06
C TRP A 191 -10.99 10.77 4.05
N CYS A 192 -12.28 10.57 3.79
CA CYS A 192 -12.83 9.25 3.57
C CYS A 192 -12.14 8.58 2.37
N GLY A 193 -11.51 7.44 2.59
CA GLY A 193 -10.83 6.66 1.57
C GLY A 193 -11.42 5.28 1.43
N ASP A 194 -10.88 4.51 0.49
CA ASP A 194 -11.34 3.17 0.15
C ASP A 194 -10.59 2.09 0.92
N TYR A 195 -9.40 2.42 1.44
CA TYR A 195 -8.56 1.47 2.17
C TYR A 195 -7.69 2.16 3.22
N THR A 196 -7.25 1.38 4.21
CA THR A 196 -6.31 1.83 5.25
C THR A 196 -4.90 1.31 4.98
N CYS A 197 -3.89 1.98 5.56
CA CYS A 197 -2.49 1.57 5.47
C CYS A 197 -1.92 1.25 6.84
N GLU A 198 -1.21 0.12 6.92
CA GLU A 198 -0.30 -0.20 8.02
C GLU A 198 1.13 -0.06 7.51
N GLU A 199 1.96 0.76 8.17
CA GLU A 199 3.33 1.04 7.73
C GLU A 199 4.38 0.37 8.60
N GLY A 200 5.53 0.08 7.97
CA GLY A 200 6.73 -0.38 8.62
C GLY A 200 6.93 -1.89 8.60
N GLY A 201 8.14 -2.32 9.01
CA GLY A 201 8.57 -3.72 8.96
C GLY A 201 8.17 -4.56 10.20
N ALA A 202 7.27 -4.07 11.06
CA ALA A 202 6.78 -4.83 12.21
C ALA A 202 5.93 -6.05 11.79
N ASP A 203 5.84 -7.04 12.67
CA ASP A 203 4.96 -8.20 12.47
C ASP A 203 3.50 -7.79 12.32
N VAL A 204 2.82 -8.44 11.40
CA VAL A 204 1.38 -8.32 11.28
C VAL A 204 0.74 -9.35 12.21
N LYS A 205 -0.05 -8.88 13.17
CA LYS A 205 -0.68 -9.70 14.22
C LYS A 205 -2.17 -9.42 14.32
N GLY A 206 -2.85 -10.23 15.13
CA GLY A 206 -4.28 -10.07 15.43
C GLY A 206 -5.19 -10.65 14.36
N PRO A 207 -6.47 -10.24 14.34
CA PRO A 207 -7.51 -10.85 13.52
C PRO A 207 -7.39 -10.52 12.04
N ILE A 208 -8.20 -11.21 11.24
CA ILE A 208 -8.52 -10.84 9.86
C ILE A 208 -9.02 -9.40 9.84
N ARG A 209 -8.54 -8.61 8.88
CA ARG A 209 -8.91 -7.20 8.78
C ARG A 209 -10.32 -7.03 8.21
N ASN A 210 -11.04 -6.10 8.79
CA ASN A 210 -12.31 -5.65 8.22
C ASN A 210 -12.03 -4.55 7.18
N GLY A 211 -12.52 -4.72 5.96
CA GLY A 211 -12.25 -3.81 4.85
C GLY A 211 -10.91 -4.06 4.17
N ILE A 212 -10.54 -3.17 3.29
CA ILE A 212 -9.30 -3.26 2.51
C ILE A 212 -8.17 -2.60 3.31
N VAL A 213 -7.11 -3.34 3.55
CA VAL A 213 -5.93 -2.86 4.27
C VAL A 213 -4.68 -3.17 3.44
N GLU A 214 -3.79 -2.21 3.31
CA GLU A 214 -2.50 -2.37 2.66
C GLU A 214 -1.37 -2.25 3.69
N LYS A 215 -0.51 -3.25 3.75
CA LYS A 215 0.75 -3.19 4.50
C LYS A 215 1.84 -2.66 3.60
N CYS A 216 2.40 -1.49 3.91
CA CYS A 216 3.55 -0.96 3.19
C CYS A 216 4.81 -1.01 4.05
N MET A 217 5.92 -1.42 3.46
CA MET A 217 7.23 -1.44 4.10
C MET A 217 8.36 -1.26 3.09
N THR A 218 9.49 -0.73 3.55
CA THR A 218 10.73 -0.79 2.79
C THR A 218 11.51 -2.06 3.13
N ILE A 219 12.20 -2.62 2.15
CA ILE A 219 13.16 -3.73 2.35
C ILE A 219 14.62 -3.25 2.40
N THR A 220 14.80 -1.96 2.24
CA THR A 220 16.07 -1.22 2.28
C THR A 220 16.20 -0.43 3.58
N PRO A 221 17.39 0.05 3.96
CA PRO A 221 17.60 0.82 5.19
C PRO A 221 16.76 2.09 5.32
N ALA A 222 16.35 2.66 4.19
CA ALA A 222 15.51 3.85 4.13
C ALA A 222 14.48 3.74 3.00
N TRP A 223 13.44 4.60 3.01
CA TRP A 223 12.44 4.65 1.94
C TRP A 223 13.06 5.07 0.60
N GLY A 224 13.96 6.03 0.61
CA GLY A 224 14.77 6.41 -0.54
C GLY A 224 16.06 5.61 -0.63
N TYR A 225 16.79 5.80 -1.73
CA TYR A 225 18.11 5.21 -1.92
C TYR A 225 19.12 5.74 -0.89
N THR A 226 19.92 4.81 -0.38
CA THR A 226 21.15 5.09 0.37
C THR A 226 22.24 4.16 -0.11
N THR A 227 23.51 4.51 0.08
CA THR A 227 24.65 3.64 -0.25
C THR A 227 24.62 2.31 0.49
N ALA A 228 24.01 2.24 1.66
CA ALA A 228 23.80 1.00 2.39
C ALA A 228 22.91 0.00 1.66
N SER A 229 22.12 0.44 0.67
CA SER A 229 21.33 -0.45 -0.19
C SER A 229 22.16 -1.26 -1.18
N GLU A 230 23.44 -0.93 -1.34
CA GLU A 230 24.40 -1.70 -2.16
C GLU A 230 25.02 -2.88 -1.39
N ASP A 231 24.79 -2.97 -0.08
CA ASP A 231 25.28 -4.07 0.75
C ASP A 231 24.14 -5.06 1.05
N PRO A 232 24.28 -6.34 0.60
CA PRO A 232 23.27 -7.38 0.87
C PRO A 232 22.93 -7.58 2.35
N ALA A 233 23.87 -7.28 3.25
CA ALA A 233 23.68 -7.41 4.70
C ALA A 233 22.63 -6.43 5.26
N HIS A 234 22.41 -5.32 4.58
CA HIS A 234 21.44 -4.31 4.98
C HIS A 234 20.06 -4.48 4.31
N ILE A 235 19.91 -5.46 3.42
CA ILE A 235 18.62 -5.75 2.78
C ILE A 235 17.83 -6.73 3.67
N THR A 236 16.56 -6.43 3.88
CA THR A 236 15.68 -7.29 4.69
C THR A 236 15.76 -8.75 4.24
N PRO A 237 16.01 -9.71 5.15
CA PRO A 237 16.11 -11.12 4.82
C PRO A 237 14.86 -11.65 4.11
N LEU A 238 15.06 -12.55 3.13
CA LEU A 238 13.96 -13.13 2.36
C LEU A 238 12.89 -13.77 3.25
N SER A 239 13.32 -14.53 4.26
CA SER A 239 12.41 -15.17 5.22
C SER A 239 11.51 -14.16 5.94
N ARG A 240 12.03 -12.97 6.21
CA ARG A 240 11.26 -11.88 6.82
C ARG A 240 10.21 -11.33 5.88
N ILE A 241 10.57 -11.08 4.62
CA ILE A 241 9.64 -10.60 3.60
C ILE A 241 8.53 -11.62 3.35
N GLN A 242 8.89 -12.89 3.20
CA GLN A 242 7.94 -14.00 3.04
C GLN A 242 6.98 -14.09 4.22
N ARG A 243 7.50 -13.94 5.44
CA ARG A 243 6.70 -13.99 6.65
C ARG A 243 5.67 -12.88 6.71
N ILE A 244 6.07 -11.63 6.49
CA ILE A 244 5.15 -10.49 6.49
C ILE A 244 4.10 -10.64 5.38
N CYS A 245 4.52 -11.08 4.20
CA CYS A 245 3.59 -11.36 3.10
C CYS A 245 2.55 -12.41 3.48
N ALA A 246 2.97 -13.55 4.05
CA ALA A 246 2.05 -14.59 4.50
C ALA A 246 1.09 -14.08 5.58
N ASP A 247 1.61 -13.34 6.56
CA ASP A 247 0.81 -12.71 7.62
C ASP A 247 -0.21 -11.71 7.05
N CYS A 248 0.11 -11.00 5.98
CA CYS A 248 -0.83 -10.15 5.25
C CYS A 248 -1.92 -10.98 4.56
N MET A 249 -1.53 -12.00 3.79
CA MET A 249 -2.48 -12.82 3.03
C MET A 249 -3.52 -13.49 3.93
N ILE A 250 -3.09 -14.13 5.02
CA ILE A 250 -4.01 -14.81 5.96
C ILE A 250 -4.95 -13.85 6.70
N ARG A 251 -4.66 -12.55 6.66
CA ARG A 251 -5.50 -11.49 7.26
C ARG A 251 -6.28 -10.66 6.24
N GLY A 252 -6.22 -11.06 4.96
CA GLY A 252 -6.94 -10.37 3.89
C GLY A 252 -6.37 -9.00 3.53
N MET A 253 -5.06 -8.81 3.71
CA MET A 253 -4.37 -7.55 3.44
C MET A 253 -3.60 -7.59 2.12
N CYS A 254 -3.48 -6.44 1.46
CA CYS A 254 -2.51 -6.22 0.39
C CYS A 254 -1.10 -5.99 0.97
N PHE A 255 -0.08 -6.27 0.16
CA PHE A 255 1.32 -6.10 0.57
C PHE A 255 2.08 -5.26 -0.45
N LEU A 256 2.57 -4.10 -0.03
CA LEU A 256 3.34 -3.15 -0.83
C LEU A 256 4.78 -3.07 -0.33
N ILE A 257 5.73 -3.44 -1.19
CA ILE A 257 7.16 -3.36 -0.90
C ILE A 257 7.75 -2.12 -1.56
N ASN A 258 8.44 -1.31 -0.77
CA ASN A 258 9.18 -0.17 -1.27
C ASN A 258 10.65 -0.50 -1.53
N VAL A 259 11.18 0.09 -2.60
CA VAL A 259 12.59 0.12 -2.95
C VAL A 259 12.96 1.50 -3.49
N GLY A 260 14.14 2.01 -3.13
CA GLY A 260 14.67 3.29 -3.61
C GLY A 260 15.61 3.08 -4.80
N PRO A 261 15.31 3.61 -5.99
CA PRO A 261 16.28 3.63 -7.11
C PRO A 261 17.44 4.58 -6.84
N ASP A 262 18.60 4.29 -7.39
CA ASP A 262 19.77 5.15 -7.34
C ASP A 262 19.56 6.43 -8.17
N ARG A 263 20.56 7.33 -8.16
CA ARG A 263 20.54 8.59 -8.95
C ARG A 263 20.43 8.40 -10.47
N HIS A 264 20.64 7.18 -10.97
CA HIS A 264 20.48 6.83 -12.38
C HIS A 264 19.17 6.10 -12.67
N GLY A 265 18.28 5.98 -11.66
CA GLY A 265 17.00 5.28 -11.77
C GLY A 265 17.11 3.75 -11.71
N ARG A 266 18.26 3.20 -11.27
CA ARG A 266 18.48 1.75 -11.19
C ARG A 266 18.18 1.26 -9.78
N ILE A 267 17.52 0.12 -9.68
CA ILE A 267 17.38 -0.60 -8.42
C ILE A 267 18.73 -1.27 -8.10
N PRO A 268 19.33 -1.04 -6.92
CA PRO A 268 20.58 -1.68 -6.50
C PRO A 268 20.52 -3.20 -6.66
N GLU A 269 21.61 -3.82 -7.16
CA GLU A 269 21.60 -5.25 -7.48
C GLU A 269 21.27 -6.16 -6.28
N PRO A 270 21.73 -5.89 -5.04
CA PRO A 270 21.32 -6.69 -3.88
C PRO A 270 19.81 -6.66 -3.64
N VAL A 271 19.17 -5.49 -3.86
CA VAL A 271 17.73 -5.31 -3.76
C VAL A 271 17.01 -6.06 -4.88
N ALA A 272 17.50 -5.92 -6.12
CA ALA A 272 16.95 -6.62 -7.28
C ALA A 272 17.05 -8.15 -7.13
N HIS A 273 18.17 -8.64 -6.62
CA HIS A 273 18.36 -10.06 -6.31
C HIS A 273 17.32 -10.54 -5.30
N ARG A 274 17.14 -9.82 -4.18
CA ARG A 274 16.14 -10.14 -3.15
C ARG A 274 14.72 -10.19 -3.70
N LEU A 275 14.38 -9.27 -4.60
CA LEU A 275 13.06 -9.27 -5.25
C LEU A 275 12.88 -10.46 -6.20
N ARG A 276 13.92 -10.91 -6.89
CA ARG A 276 13.85 -12.11 -7.72
C ARG A 276 13.68 -13.38 -6.89
N GLU A 277 14.39 -13.49 -5.75
CA GLU A 277 14.19 -14.60 -4.79
C GLU A 277 12.75 -14.61 -4.26
N PHE A 278 12.23 -13.44 -3.88
CA PHE A 278 10.83 -13.30 -3.46
C PHE A 278 9.88 -13.70 -4.59
N GLY A 279 10.17 -13.33 -5.83
CA GLY A 279 9.40 -13.69 -7.01
C GLY A 279 9.37 -15.21 -7.29
N GLN A 280 10.45 -15.93 -7.01
CA GLN A 280 10.44 -17.41 -7.09
C GLN A 280 9.47 -18.01 -6.07
N TRP A 281 9.52 -17.50 -4.85
CA TRP A 281 8.62 -17.94 -3.78
C TRP A 281 7.15 -17.60 -4.09
N THR A 282 6.86 -16.38 -4.57
CA THR A 282 5.47 -15.98 -4.93
C THR A 282 4.92 -16.82 -6.08
N ARG A 283 5.72 -17.20 -7.07
CA ARG A 283 5.28 -18.11 -8.15
C ARG A 283 4.85 -19.46 -7.64
N THR A 284 5.64 -20.06 -6.73
CA THR A 284 5.30 -21.34 -6.10
C THR A 284 4.00 -21.26 -5.30
N HIS A 285 3.78 -20.12 -4.63
CA HIS A 285 2.63 -19.91 -3.74
C HIS A 285 1.48 -19.13 -4.41
N ALA A 286 1.57 -18.86 -5.71
CA ALA A 286 0.61 -18.05 -6.47
C ALA A 286 -0.86 -18.43 -6.24
N PRO A 287 -1.26 -19.72 -6.21
CA PRO A 287 -2.65 -20.11 -5.99
C PRO A 287 -3.18 -19.72 -4.59
N ALA A 288 -2.29 -19.58 -3.60
CA ALA A 288 -2.65 -19.22 -2.24
C ALA A 288 -2.55 -17.72 -1.95
N ILE A 289 -1.98 -16.95 -2.89
CA ILE A 289 -1.76 -15.50 -2.78
C ILE A 289 -2.80 -14.74 -3.61
N TYR A 290 -2.87 -15.01 -4.92
CA TYR A 290 -3.64 -14.17 -5.83
C TYR A 290 -5.10 -14.57 -5.90
N GLY A 291 -5.99 -13.57 -5.73
CA GLY A 291 -7.43 -13.75 -5.80
C GLY A 291 -8.02 -14.52 -4.61
N THR A 292 -7.25 -14.74 -3.56
CA THR A 292 -7.71 -15.35 -2.33
C THR A 292 -8.22 -14.31 -1.33
N LEU A 293 -9.07 -14.75 -0.43
CA LEU A 293 -9.51 -14.02 0.75
C LEU A 293 -8.77 -14.56 1.97
N GLY A 294 -8.50 -13.73 2.96
CA GLY A 294 -8.04 -14.17 4.27
C GLY A 294 -9.14 -14.94 5.02
N GLY A 295 -8.77 -15.96 5.79
CA GLY A 295 -9.73 -16.79 6.48
C GLY A 295 -10.02 -18.13 5.79
N PRO A 296 -11.18 -18.76 6.09
CA PRO A 296 -12.37 -18.25 6.78
C PRO A 296 -12.28 -18.20 8.31
N TRP A 297 -11.27 -18.82 8.90
CA TRP A 297 -11.07 -18.81 10.36
C TRP A 297 -9.96 -17.84 10.75
N GLN A 298 -10.05 -17.36 11.98
CA GLN A 298 -9.03 -16.45 12.52
C GLN A 298 -7.66 -17.11 12.56
N PRO A 299 -6.58 -16.38 12.24
CA PRO A 299 -5.23 -16.90 12.36
C PRO A 299 -4.81 -17.05 13.83
N VAL A 300 -3.83 -17.92 14.08
CA VAL A 300 -3.11 -17.98 15.34
C VAL A 300 -1.73 -17.36 15.11
N ASP A 301 -1.49 -16.21 15.78
CA ASP A 301 -0.29 -15.41 15.58
C ASP A 301 0.97 -16.24 15.69
N GLY A 302 1.82 -16.11 14.68
CA GLY A 302 3.09 -16.82 14.63
C GLY A 302 3.01 -18.30 14.29
N GLN A 303 1.85 -18.91 14.32
CA GLN A 303 1.68 -20.35 14.13
C GLN A 303 1.09 -20.69 12.75
N TYR A 304 -0.15 -20.29 12.49
CA TYR A 304 -0.82 -20.59 11.23
C TYR A 304 -1.99 -19.64 10.93
N GLY A 305 -2.42 -19.68 9.70
CA GLY A 305 -3.62 -19.01 9.23
C GLY A 305 -4.09 -19.59 7.90
N PHE A 306 -5.08 -18.94 7.29
CA PHE A 306 -5.77 -19.50 6.15
C PHE A 306 -5.98 -18.46 5.06
N THR A 307 -5.93 -18.92 3.81
CA THR A 307 -6.51 -18.19 2.67
C THR A 307 -7.41 -19.14 1.88
N TRP A 308 -8.38 -18.59 1.17
CA TRP A 308 -9.30 -19.41 0.41
C TRP A 308 -9.85 -18.70 -0.84
N GLN A 309 -10.25 -19.51 -1.81
CA GLN A 309 -10.91 -19.04 -3.03
C GLN A 309 -11.81 -20.17 -3.58
N GLY A 310 -13.11 -19.94 -3.61
CA GLY A 310 -14.05 -20.91 -4.14
C GLY A 310 -13.94 -22.28 -3.45
N LYS A 311 -13.52 -23.32 -4.19
CA LYS A 311 -13.35 -24.68 -3.69
C LYS A 311 -11.94 -25.01 -3.17
N LYS A 312 -11.09 -24.00 -3.05
CA LYS A 312 -9.71 -24.17 -2.56
C LYS A 312 -9.54 -23.46 -1.22
N LEU A 313 -8.94 -24.18 -0.29
CA LEU A 313 -8.52 -23.67 1.01
C LEU A 313 -7.02 -23.90 1.16
N PHE A 314 -6.31 -22.94 1.69
CA PHE A 314 -4.88 -23.03 1.93
C PHE A 314 -4.60 -22.78 3.41
N ILE A 315 -3.78 -23.66 4.00
CA ILE A 315 -3.29 -23.52 5.37
C ILE A 315 -1.85 -23.03 5.27
N TRP A 316 -1.56 -21.93 5.91
CA TRP A 316 -0.23 -21.35 6.01
C TRP A 316 0.36 -21.64 7.38
N PHE A 317 1.35 -22.52 7.46
CA PHE A 317 2.13 -22.73 8.67
C PHE A 317 3.32 -21.78 8.71
N LEU A 318 3.42 -20.98 9.77
CA LEU A 318 4.29 -19.83 9.86
C LEU A 318 5.57 -20.07 10.69
N GLY A 319 5.90 -21.33 10.97
CA GLY A 319 7.09 -21.73 11.72
C GLY A 319 6.89 -21.90 13.21
N GLY A 320 5.86 -21.31 13.82
CA GLY A 320 5.53 -21.54 15.23
C GLY A 320 4.71 -22.81 15.49
N TYR A 321 4.20 -23.42 14.44
CA TYR A 321 3.47 -24.70 14.51
C TYR A 321 4.33 -25.82 13.95
N THR A 322 4.65 -26.81 14.76
CA THR A 322 5.56 -27.91 14.40
C THR A 322 4.96 -29.30 14.56
N ASP A 323 3.71 -29.40 15.03
CA ASP A 323 3.03 -30.69 15.16
C ASP A 323 2.77 -31.30 13.77
N PRO A 324 3.15 -32.56 13.52
CA PRO A 324 2.83 -33.26 12.27
C PRO A 324 1.33 -33.53 12.07
N HIS A 325 0.51 -33.36 13.09
CA HIS A 325 -0.94 -33.52 13.05
C HIS A 325 -1.62 -32.15 13.14
N PHE A 326 -2.51 -31.89 12.22
CA PHE A 326 -3.30 -30.65 12.26
C PHE A 326 -4.79 -30.95 12.09
N THR A 327 -5.59 -30.44 13.00
CA THR A 327 -7.05 -30.55 12.89
C THR A 327 -7.61 -29.19 12.48
N LEU A 328 -8.29 -29.17 11.34
CA LEU A 328 -9.00 -27.98 10.85
C LEU A 328 -10.14 -27.60 11.82
N PRO A 329 -10.40 -26.31 11.97
CA PRO A 329 -11.68 -25.87 12.51
C PRO A 329 -12.84 -26.50 11.72
N PRO A 330 -14.03 -26.72 12.33
CA PRO A 330 -15.12 -27.43 11.68
C PRO A 330 -15.49 -26.83 10.33
N LEU A 331 -15.53 -27.66 9.29
CA LEU A 331 -16.02 -27.27 7.98
C LEU A 331 -17.56 -27.07 8.02
N PRO A 332 -18.12 -26.19 7.20
CA PRO A 332 -19.57 -26.08 7.05
C PRO A 332 -20.19 -27.42 6.62
N GLN A 333 -21.45 -27.64 7.00
CA GLN A 333 -22.17 -28.88 6.69
C GLN A 333 -22.22 -29.15 5.19
N GLY A 334 -21.90 -30.39 4.81
CA GLY A 334 -21.90 -30.82 3.40
C GLY A 334 -20.63 -30.50 2.63
N ILE A 335 -19.66 -29.78 3.22
CA ILE A 335 -18.33 -29.58 2.64
C ILE A 335 -17.49 -30.83 2.92
N LYS A 336 -16.89 -31.38 1.87
CA LYS A 336 -15.99 -32.53 1.95
C LYS A 336 -14.65 -32.23 1.30
N VAL A 337 -13.59 -32.67 1.94
CA VAL A 337 -12.24 -32.66 1.37
C VAL A 337 -12.14 -33.74 0.29
N ARG A 338 -11.61 -33.35 -0.87
CA ARG A 338 -11.32 -34.23 -1.99
C ARG A 338 -9.86 -34.61 -2.04
N ARG A 339 -9.00 -33.66 -1.74
CA ARG A 339 -7.55 -33.80 -1.81
C ARG A 339 -6.88 -32.84 -0.83
N ALA A 340 -5.77 -33.25 -0.24
CA ALA A 340 -4.86 -32.40 0.53
C ALA A 340 -3.43 -32.65 0.08
N TYR A 341 -2.63 -31.59 -0.09
CA TYR A 341 -1.25 -31.70 -0.58
C TYR A 341 -0.44 -30.45 -0.18
N THR A 342 0.88 -30.61 -0.07
CA THR A 342 1.76 -29.43 0.08
C THR A 342 1.77 -28.63 -1.24
N LEU A 343 1.70 -27.31 -1.16
CA LEU A 343 1.71 -26.48 -2.36
C LEU A 343 3.08 -26.54 -3.06
N GLU A 344 4.14 -26.53 -2.28
CA GLU A 344 5.49 -26.81 -2.77
C GLU A 344 5.67 -28.31 -2.97
N GLY A 345 6.05 -28.73 -4.18
CA GLY A 345 6.27 -30.13 -4.54
C GLY A 345 5.03 -31.00 -4.72
N MET A 346 3.83 -30.49 -4.46
CA MET A 346 2.55 -31.20 -4.67
C MET A 346 2.46 -32.55 -3.95
N HIS A 347 3.18 -32.73 -2.83
CA HIS A 347 3.19 -33.99 -2.08
C HIS A 347 1.85 -34.22 -1.40
N PRO A 348 1.24 -35.42 -1.54
CA PRO A 348 -0.06 -35.73 -0.94
C PRO A 348 0.01 -35.76 0.59
N ILE A 349 -0.98 -35.18 1.24
CA ILE A 349 -1.18 -35.22 2.70
C ILE A 349 -2.31 -36.17 3.01
N LYS A 350 -2.05 -37.13 3.93
CA LYS A 350 -3.10 -38.01 4.43
C LYS A 350 -4.09 -37.23 5.28
N PHE A 351 -5.37 -37.50 5.10
CA PHE A 351 -6.42 -36.90 5.92
C PHE A 351 -7.53 -37.88 6.27
N ASN A 352 -8.26 -37.56 7.32
CA ASN A 352 -9.50 -38.22 7.69
C ASN A 352 -10.57 -37.18 7.98
N GLN A 353 -11.75 -37.38 7.44
CA GLN A 353 -12.89 -36.49 7.69
C GLN A 353 -14.02 -37.28 8.36
N LYS A 354 -14.38 -36.86 9.58
CA LYS A 354 -15.55 -37.36 10.31
C LYS A 354 -16.54 -36.18 10.47
N ARG A 355 -17.65 -36.24 9.77
CA ARG A 355 -18.63 -35.13 9.72
C ARG A 355 -17.95 -33.82 9.28
N GLN A 356 -17.87 -32.80 10.15
CA GLN A 356 -17.28 -31.48 9.90
C GLN A 356 -15.81 -31.41 10.30
N THR A 357 -15.29 -32.40 11.05
CA THR A 357 -13.92 -32.41 11.54
C THR A 357 -13.00 -33.08 10.53
N VAL A 358 -11.92 -32.38 10.15
CA VAL A 358 -10.88 -32.88 9.25
C VAL A 358 -9.55 -32.87 9.98
N SER A 359 -8.92 -34.04 10.04
CA SER A 359 -7.57 -34.21 10.60
C SER A 359 -6.59 -34.51 9.48
N LEU A 360 -5.50 -33.76 9.43
CA LEU A 360 -4.37 -33.94 8.52
C LEU A 360 -3.23 -34.65 9.27
N TYR A 361 -2.52 -35.51 8.58
CA TYR A 361 -1.43 -36.32 9.18
C TYR A 361 -0.15 -36.15 8.36
N ASN A 362 0.98 -36.09 9.05
CA ASN A 362 2.31 -35.94 8.45
C ASN A 362 2.42 -34.64 7.63
N VAL A 363 1.87 -33.55 8.16
CA VAL A 363 1.95 -32.22 7.51
C VAL A 363 3.38 -31.75 7.44
N SER A 364 4.24 -32.12 8.40
CA SER A 364 5.67 -31.78 8.50
C SER A 364 5.95 -30.30 8.33
N PRO A 365 5.32 -29.39 9.12
CA PRO A 365 5.61 -27.98 9.04
C PRO A 365 7.07 -27.73 9.45
N SER A 366 7.71 -26.77 8.81
CA SER A 366 9.07 -26.36 9.14
C SER A 366 9.07 -25.23 10.16
N SER A 367 9.94 -25.28 11.16
CA SER A 367 10.17 -24.17 12.10
C SER A 367 10.91 -23.00 11.44
N GLN A 368 11.55 -23.20 10.30
CA GLN A 368 12.38 -22.20 9.62
C GLN A 368 11.77 -21.67 8.33
N LYS A 369 10.77 -22.36 7.76
CA LYS A 369 10.16 -22.01 6.47
C LYS A 369 8.64 -21.98 6.59
N ILE A 370 8.02 -21.15 5.76
CA ILE A 370 6.57 -21.20 5.57
C ILE A 370 6.23 -22.46 4.79
N THR A 371 5.29 -23.25 5.32
CA THR A 371 4.74 -24.42 4.64
C THR A 371 3.29 -24.14 4.31
N VAL A 372 2.88 -24.34 3.05
CA VAL A 372 1.49 -24.16 2.63
C VAL A 372 0.90 -25.48 2.20
N VAL A 373 -0.22 -25.85 2.83
CA VAL A 373 -1.03 -27.03 2.48
C VAL A 373 -2.27 -26.56 1.73
N ALA A 374 -2.46 -27.07 0.54
CA ALA A 374 -3.66 -26.85 -0.26
C ALA A 374 -4.68 -27.97 -0.03
N ILE A 375 -5.94 -27.60 0.06
CA ILE A 375 -7.08 -28.51 0.24
C ILE A 375 -8.11 -28.21 -0.85
N ASP A 376 -8.39 -29.22 -1.66
CA ASP A 376 -9.46 -29.17 -2.65
C ASP A 376 -10.77 -29.67 -2.01
N LEU A 377 -11.84 -28.87 -2.14
CA LEU A 377 -13.16 -29.11 -1.58
C LEU A 377 -14.15 -29.54 -2.66
N ASN A 378 -15.20 -30.25 -2.29
CA ASN A 378 -16.28 -30.63 -3.20
C ASN A 378 -17.17 -29.43 -3.61
N LYS A 379 -17.31 -28.43 -2.71
CA LYS A 379 -18.09 -27.21 -2.90
C LYS A 379 -17.28 -26.00 -2.44
N ALA A 380 -17.65 -24.81 -2.92
CA ALA A 380 -17.11 -23.55 -2.45
C ALA A 380 -17.44 -23.35 -0.96
N LEU A 381 -16.55 -22.68 -0.25
CA LEU A 381 -16.83 -22.12 1.08
C LEU A 381 -17.83 -20.97 0.92
N PRO A 382 -18.72 -20.76 1.90
CA PRO A 382 -19.73 -19.71 1.85
C PRO A 382 -19.13 -18.30 1.91
#